data_7802ffa0b664c7ba91adfd9635a3e975
#
_entry.id   7802ffa0b664c7ba91adfd9635a3e975
#
_cell.length_a   1.000
_cell.length_b   1.000
_cell.length_c   1.000
_cell.angle_alpha   90.00
_cell.angle_beta   90.00
_cell.angle_gamma   90.00
#
_symmetry.space_group_name_H-M   'P 1'
#
loop_
_entity.id
_entity.type
_entity.pdbx_description
1 polymer ?
#
loop_
_entity_poly.entity_id
_entity_poly.type
_entity_poly.pdbx_seq_one_letter_code
_entity_poly.pdbx_strand_id
1 'polypeptide(L)'
;MTRHFGVLIPSTNTTVEIECRLLPATYQAHVGRCKSSGAGSFSPSRDEDIDYQSHLLGTAKVEMVILAQTSASLFAEDYDDVVTKRMSGGAGVPAITSAQAVGRAVQALGARRVAIVSPYSEAVNERAARYFEKKHGLQMVALEGFGATDAYAIGKLGPQNARDAFARIDRPEIEVFVVPGGNFPTMSSVAAWEREFKKPVVTTNQASFWAMLRAFKSADRLPGFGRLLAELPAGAS
;
A
#
# COMPACT_ATOMS: atom_id res chain seq x y z
N MET A 1 -5.70 5.36 24.90
CA MET A 1 -5.39 3.89 24.90
C MET A 1 -4.67 3.58 23.60
N THR A 2 -3.59 2.81 23.65
CA THR A 2 -2.86 2.41 22.43
C THR A 2 -3.70 1.43 21.61
N ARG A 3 -3.76 1.64 20.29
CA ARG A 3 -4.40 0.76 19.31
C ARG A 3 -3.33 -0.09 18.64
N HIS A 4 -3.58 -1.38 18.51
CA HIS A 4 -2.60 -2.34 18.02
C HIS A 4 -3.05 -2.86 16.64
N PHE A 5 -2.14 -2.87 15.66
CA PHE A 5 -2.40 -3.46 14.35
C PHE A 5 -1.25 -4.34 13.89
N GLY A 6 -1.58 -5.38 13.15
CA GLY A 6 -0.61 -6.29 12.56
C GLY A 6 -0.24 -5.87 11.14
N VAL A 7 1.02 -6.06 10.77
CA VAL A 7 1.51 -5.84 9.41
C VAL A 7 2.34 -7.03 8.96
N LEU A 8 1.90 -7.72 7.93
CA LEU A 8 2.69 -8.77 7.28
C LEU A 8 3.49 -8.16 6.14
N ILE A 9 4.80 -8.39 6.13
CA ILE A 9 5.70 -7.87 5.11
C ILE A 9 6.55 -8.99 4.50
N PRO A 10 6.97 -8.86 3.23
CA PRO A 10 8.04 -9.71 2.70
C PRO A 10 9.30 -9.63 3.56
N SER A 11 9.98 -10.75 3.75
CA SER A 11 11.21 -10.81 4.58
C SER A 11 12.31 -9.83 4.13
N THR A 12 12.28 -9.42 2.87
CA THR A 12 13.21 -8.48 2.25
C THR A 12 12.78 -7.00 2.35
N ASN A 13 11.62 -6.71 2.96
CA ASN A 13 11.16 -5.34 3.11
C ASN A 13 11.98 -4.58 4.16
N THR A 14 12.39 -3.35 3.83
CA THR A 14 13.22 -2.48 4.68
C THR A 14 12.57 -1.13 4.98
N THR A 15 11.37 -0.87 4.49
CA THR A 15 10.74 0.47 4.55
C THR A 15 9.49 0.52 5.44
N VAL A 16 8.62 -0.50 5.37
CA VAL A 16 7.31 -0.46 6.05
C VAL A 16 7.44 -0.20 7.55
N GLU A 17 8.37 -0.87 8.23
CA GLU A 17 8.58 -0.67 9.67
C GLU A 17 9.06 0.75 10.01
N ILE A 18 9.85 1.37 9.11
CA ILE A 18 10.30 2.76 9.27
C ILE A 18 9.10 3.69 9.13
N GLU A 19 8.27 3.48 8.11
CA GLU A 19 7.09 4.32 7.86
C GLU A 19 5.99 4.11 8.92
N CYS A 20 5.86 2.93 9.53
CA CYS A 20 5.00 2.72 10.71
C CYS A 20 5.36 3.66 11.88
N ARG A 21 6.64 3.98 12.06
CA ARG A 21 7.10 4.88 13.13
C ARG A 21 6.70 6.35 12.92
N LEU A 22 6.22 6.70 11.73
CA LEU A 22 5.71 8.03 11.43
C LEU A 22 4.28 8.26 11.95
N LEU A 23 3.60 7.17 12.32
CA LEU A 23 2.28 7.26 12.94
C LEU A 23 2.37 7.79 14.39
N PRO A 24 1.31 8.45 14.89
CA PRO A 24 1.23 8.80 16.30
C PRO A 24 1.45 7.59 17.22
N ALA A 25 2.09 7.80 18.38
CA ALA A 25 2.41 6.73 19.34
C ALA A 25 1.18 5.97 19.90
N THR A 26 -0.02 6.49 19.62
CA THR A 26 -1.28 5.79 19.89
C THR A 26 -1.53 4.60 18.97
N TYR A 27 -0.80 4.45 17.87
CA TYR A 27 -0.89 3.32 16.92
C TYR A 27 0.39 2.50 16.96
N GLN A 28 0.29 1.28 17.47
CA GLN A 28 1.43 0.37 17.60
C GLN A 28 1.34 -0.72 16.52
N ALA A 29 2.32 -0.74 15.62
CA ALA A 29 2.48 -1.81 14.66
C ALA A 29 3.16 -3.04 15.28
N HIS A 30 2.66 -4.22 14.96
CA HIS A 30 3.27 -5.52 15.21
C HIS A 30 3.58 -6.17 13.86
N VAL A 31 4.85 -6.45 13.58
CA VAL A 31 5.29 -6.84 12.25
C VAL A 31 5.63 -8.33 12.20
N GLY A 32 4.98 -9.04 11.28
CA GLY A 32 5.32 -10.40 10.88
C GLY A 32 6.05 -10.40 9.53
N ARG A 33 7.13 -11.20 9.40
CA ARG A 33 7.89 -11.34 8.16
C ARG A 33 7.60 -12.67 7.49
N CYS A 34 7.32 -12.62 6.19
CA CYS A 34 6.97 -13.78 5.38
C CYS A 34 8.01 -14.00 4.27
N LYS A 35 8.36 -15.26 4.01
CA LYS A 35 9.23 -15.63 2.89
C LYS A 35 8.44 -15.61 1.57
N SER A 36 9.12 -15.36 0.47
CA SER A 36 8.55 -15.53 -0.87
C SER A 36 8.20 -17.00 -1.15
N SER A 37 7.09 -17.21 -1.85
CA SER A 37 6.64 -18.56 -2.28
C SER A 37 7.45 -19.11 -3.45
N GLY A 38 8.17 -18.27 -4.19
CA GLY A 38 8.90 -18.68 -5.40
C GLY A 38 10.22 -17.93 -5.59
N ALA A 39 10.98 -18.38 -6.59
CA ALA A 39 12.26 -17.78 -6.99
C ALA A 39 12.09 -16.53 -7.86
N GLY A 40 10.88 -16.26 -8.37
CA GLY A 40 10.59 -15.10 -9.20
C GLY A 40 10.55 -13.81 -8.42
N SER A 41 10.94 -12.70 -9.05
CA SER A 41 10.83 -11.38 -8.46
C SER A 41 9.39 -11.06 -8.08
N PHE A 42 9.20 -10.56 -6.86
CA PHE A 42 7.90 -10.12 -6.34
C PHE A 42 6.83 -11.21 -6.18
N SER A 43 7.20 -12.51 -6.18
CA SER A 43 6.27 -13.61 -5.88
C SER A 43 5.53 -13.38 -4.55
N PRO A 44 4.28 -13.82 -4.43
CA PRO A 44 3.54 -13.77 -3.18
C PRO A 44 4.30 -14.39 -2.00
N SER A 45 3.95 -14.01 -0.81
CA SER A 45 4.42 -14.68 0.40
C SER A 45 3.87 -16.11 0.47
N ARG A 46 4.59 -17.00 1.17
CA ARG A 46 4.16 -18.37 1.37
C ARG A 46 2.91 -18.41 2.26
N ASP A 47 1.98 -19.29 1.89
CA ASP A 47 0.73 -19.43 2.63
C ASP A 47 0.94 -19.84 4.09
N GLU A 48 1.88 -20.76 4.34
CA GLU A 48 2.20 -21.21 5.68
C GLU A 48 2.73 -20.06 6.56
N ASP A 49 3.53 -19.17 5.97
CA ASP A 49 4.03 -18.00 6.69
C ASP A 49 2.89 -17.01 6.98
N ILE A 50 1.99 -16.78 6.02
CA ILE A 50 0.80 -15.94 6.20
C ILE A 50 -0.05 -16.47 7.35
N ASP A 51 -0.36 -17.77 7.38
CA ASP A 51 -1.16 -18.41 8.42
C ASP A 51 -0.50 -18.28 9.78
N TYR A 52 0.78 -18.67 9.86
CA TYR A 52 1.53 -18.68 11.11
C TYR A 52 1.67 -17.27 11.70
N GLN A 53 2.09 -16.30 10.89
CA GLN A 53 2.28 -14.92 11.35
C GLN A 53 0.93 -14.27 11.71
N SER A 54 -0.14 -14.54 10.96
CA SER A 54 -1.47 -14.04 11.30
C SER A 54 -1.95 -14.58 12.65
N HIS A 55 -1.72 -15.87 12.93
CA HIS A 55 -2.04 -16.45 14.23
C HIS A 55 -1.26 -15.75 15.37
N LEU A 56 0.05 -15.53 15.21
CA LEU A 56 0.86 -14.85 16.21
C LEU A 56 0.39 -13.41 16.46
N LEU A 57 0.03 -12.68 15.40
CA LEU A 57 -0.55 -11.34 15.52
C LEU A 57 -1.89 -11.36 16.29
N GLY A 58 -2.71 -12.37 16.07
CA GLY A 58 -3.94 -12.59 16.84
C GLY A 58 -3.67 -12.77 18.34
N THR A 59 -2.61 -13.52 18.70
CA THR A 59 -2.22 -13.68 20.13
C THR A 59 -1.75 -12.36 20.74
N ALA A 60 -1.17 -11.46 19.93
CA ALA A 60 -0.79 -10.10 20.36
C ALA A 60 -1.99 -9.13 20.47
N LYS A 61 -3.23 -9.64 20.25
CA LYS A 61 -4.46 -8.86 20.34
C LYS A 61 -4.51 -7.64 19.42
N VAL A 62 -3.96 -7.78 18.21
CA VAL A 62 -4.12 -6.74 17.19
C VAL A 62 -5.60 -6.61 16.80
N GLU A 63 -5.99 -5.44 16.34
CA GLU A 63 -7.37 -5.12 15.98
C GLU A 63 -7.62 -5.21 14.47
N MET A 64 -6.55 -5.33 13.67
CA MET A 64 -6.57 -5.47 12.23
C MET A 64 -5.24 -6.03 11.75
N VAL A 65 -5.23 -6.72 10.59
CA VAL A 65 -4.00 -7.16 9.91
C VAL A 65 -3.93 -6.60 8.50
N ILE A 66 -2.76 -6.10 8.11
CA ILE A 66 -2.47 -5.56 6.78
C ILE A 66 -1.40 -6.43 6.11
N LEU A 67 -1.64 -6.91 4.89
CA LEU A 67 -0.59 -7.49 4.07
C LEU A 67 0.07 -6.37 3.24
N ALA A 68 1.24 -5.91 3.66
CA ALA A 68 1.99 -4.86 2.99
C ALA A 68 2.88 -5.43 1.85
N GLN A 69 2.26 -6.15 0.92
CA GLN A 69 2.88 -6.75 -0.26
C GLN A 69 2.01 -6.49 -1.49
N THR A 70 2.03 -5.26 -2.01
CA THR A 70 1.18 -4.84 -3.15
C THR A 70 1.33 -5.76 -4.36
N SER A 71 2.56 -6.18 -4.68
CA SER A 71 2.83 -7.03 -5.84
C SER A 71 2.16 -8.41 -5.77
N ALA A 72 1.88 -8.93 -4.57
CA ALA A 72 1.23 -10.23 -4.41
C ALA A 72 -0.18 -10.24 -5.00
N SER A 73 -0.94 -9.17 -4.78
CA SER A 73 -2.30 -9.01 -5.32
C SER A 73 -2.37 -8.96 -6.85
N LEU A 74 -1.22 -8.77 -7.51
CA LEU A 74 -1.13 -8.68 -8.96
C LEU A 74 -0.96 -10.04 -9.66
N PHE A 75 -0.82 -11.13 -8.89
CA PHE A 75 -0.55 -12.45 -9.44
C PHE A 75 -1.79 -13.23 -9.83
N ALA A 76 -2.89 -13.10 -9.07
CA ALA A 76 -4.15 -13.78 -9.35
C ALA A 76 -5.35 -12.87 -9.02
N GLU A 77 -6.44 -13.03 -9.77
CA GLU A 77 -7.61 -12.17 -9.62
C GLU A 77 -8.31 -12.33 -8.26
N ASP A 78 -8.26 -13.52 -7.68
CA ASP A 78 -8.88 -13.85 -6.39
C ASP A 78 -7.91 -13.76 -5.20
N TYR A 79 -6.64 -13.40 -5.44
CA TYR A 79 -5.61 -13.40 -4.40
C TYR A 79 -6.04 -12.62 -3.15
N ASP A 80 -6.56 -11.43 -3.32
CA ASP A 80 -6.97 -10.58 -2.19
C ASP A 80 -8.04 -11.26 -1.33
N ASP A 81 -9.04 -11.87 -1.96
CA ASP A 81 -10.15 -12.53 -1.26
C ASP A 81 -9.65 -13.77 -0.50
N VAL A 82 -8.76 -14.53 -1.13
CA VAL A 82 -8.15 -15.72 -0.51
C VAL A 82 -7.26 -15.33 0.67
N VAL A 83 -6.33 -14.39 0.47
CA VAL A 83 -5.34 -14.05 1.49
C VAL A 83 -5.95 -13.28 2.67
N THR A 84 -6.91 -12.39 2.43
CA THR A 84 -7.58 -11.66 3.51
C THR A 84 -8.43 -12.59 4.38
N LYS A 85 -9.12 -13.58 3.77
CA LYS A 85 -9.83 -14.62 4.50
C LYS A 85 -8.88 -15.46 5.36
N ARG A 86 -7.71 -15.84 4.83
CA ARG A 86 -6.67 -16.58 5.54
C ARG A 86 -6.15 -15.77 6.74
N MET A 87 -5.76 -14.52 6.52
CA MET A 87 -5.29 -13.63 7.59
C MET A 87 -6.34 -13.39 8.67
N SER A 88 -7.58 -13.12 8.26
CA SER A 88 -8.68 -12.90 9.21
C SER A 88 -8.99 -14.16 10.02
N GLY A 89 -8.94 -15.33 9.40
CA GLY A 89 -9.12 -16.62 10.09
C GLY A 89 -8.02 -16.90 11.11
N GLY A 90 -6.77 -16.62 10.76
CA GLY A 90 -5.61 -16.81 11.65
C GLY A 90 -5.57 -15.81 12.82
N ALA A 91 -5.83 -14.55 12.56
CA ALA A 91 -5.74 -13.48 13.55
C ALA A 91 -7.04 -13.22 14.34
N GLY A 92 -8.20 -13.68 13.84
CA GLY A 92 -9.50 -13.43 14.45
C GLY A 92 -10.00 -11.98 14.31
N VAL A 93 -9.45 -11.20 13.40
CA VAL A 93 -9.75 -9.78 13.19
C VAL A 93 -9.82 -9.44 11.70
N PRO A 94 -10.40 -8.28 11.29
CA PRO A 94 -10.41 -7.86 9.89
C PRO A 94 -9.01 -7.77 9.30
N ALA A 95 -8.91 -8.08 8.00
CA ALA A 95 -7.68 -7.97 7.24
C ALA A 95 -7.88 -7.25 5.90
N ILE A 96 -6.81 -6.66 5.38
CA ILE A 96 -6.79 -5.99 4.08
C ILE A 96 -5.42 -6.18 3.41
N THR A 97 -5.38 -6.20 2.08
CA THR A 97 -4.12 -6.06 1.36
C THR A 97 -3.81 -4.59 1.08
N SER A 98 -2.53 -4.26 0.95
CA SER A 98 -2.12 -2.91 0.59
C SER A 98 -2.59 -2.50 -0.82
N ALA A 99 -2.76 -3.45 -1.74
CA ALA A 99 -3.31 -3.17 -3.07
C ALA A 99 -4.79 -2.77 -3.00
N GLN A 100 -5.60 -3.50 -2.22
CA GLN A 100 -7.00 -3.10 -1.94
C GLN A 100 -7.06 -1.72 -1.29
N ALA A 101 -6.18 -1.46 -0.32
CA ALA A 101 -6.13 -0.16 0.36
C ALA A 101 -5.86 0.99 -0.60
N VAL A 102 -4.89 0.82 -1.54
CA VAL A 102 -4.59 1.82 -2.58
C VAL A 102 -5.81 2.08 -3.46
N GLY A 103 -6.44 1.05 -4.01
CA GLY A 103 -7.61 1.21 -4.88
C GLY A 103 -8.78 1.91 -4.16
N ARG A 104 -9.09 1.48 -2.94
CA ARG A 104 -10.14 2.11 -2.10
C ARG A 104 -9.81 3.55 -1.72
N ALA A 105 -8.54 3.87 -1.48
CA ALA A 105 -8.10 5.22 -1.16
C ALA A 105 -8.30 6.18 -2.36
N VAL A 106 -7.96 5.74 -3.58
CA VAL A 106 -8.21 6.51 -4.80
C VAL A 106 -9.71 6.79 -4.97
N GLN A 107 -10.54 5.76 -4.83
CA GLN A 107 -12.00 5.91 -4.89
C GLN A 107 -12.54 6.86 -3.81
N ALA A 108 -12.02 6.78 -2.58
CA ALA A 108 -12.42 7.66 -1.48
C ALA A 108 -12.08 9.14 -1.73
N LEU A 109 -11.02 9.40 -2.51
CA LEU A 109 -10.68 10.76 -2.97
C LEU A 109 -11.56 11.23 -4.14
N GLY A 110 -12.50 10.41 -4.62
CA GLY A 110 -13.38 10.73 -5.74
C GLY A 110 -12.67 10.68 -7.10
N ALA A 111 -11.48 10.10 -7.18
CA ALA A 111 -10.67 10.03 -8.39
C ALA A 111 -10.88 8.71 -9.14
N ARG A 112 -10.71 8.75 -10.45
CA ARG A 112 -10.75 7.60 -11.34
C ARG A 112 -9.59 7.56 -12.33
N ARG A 113 -9.17 8.73 -12.86
CA ARG A 113 -8.08 8.84 -13.83
C ARG A 113 -6.76 8.95 -13.09
N VAL A 114 -5.96 7.88 -13.15
CA VAL A 114 -4.74 7.74 -12.37
C VAL A 114 -3.49 7.74 -13.25
N ALA A 115 -2.41 8.28 -12.73
CA ALA A 115 -1.07 8.01 -13.23
C ALA A 115 -0.31 7.18 -12.19
N ILE A 116 0.29 6.07 -12.61
CA ILE A 116 1.11 5.23 -11.74
C ILE A 116 2.59 5.56 -11.95
N VAL A 117 3.29 5.83 -10.84
CA VAL A 117 4.75 5.85 -10.77
C VAL A 117 5.18 4.69 -9.89
N SER A 118 5.81 3.70 -10.48
CA SER A 118 6.00 2.39 -9.88
C SER A 118 7.48 1.99 -9.82
N PRO A 119 7.92 1.30 -8.76
CA PRO A 119 9.26 0.74 -8.74
C PRO A 119 9.45 -0.46 -9.68
N TYR A 120 8.38 -1.06 -10.17
CA TYR A 120 8.38 -2.36 -10.80
C TYR A 120 8.86 -2.37 -12.26
N SER A 121 9.15 -3.59 -12.76
CA SER A 121 9.39 -3.85 -14.19
C SER A 121 8.11 -3.71 -15.01
N GLU A 122 8.25 -3.60 -16.33
CA GLU A 122 7.13 -3.46 -17.26
C GLU A 122 6.08 -4.56 -17.08
N ALA A 123 6.50 -5.82 -17.01
CA ALA A 123 5.58 -6.95 -16.85
C ALA A 123 4.77 -6.90 -15.54
N VAL A 124 5.35 -6.38 -14.45
CA VAL A 124 4.62 -6.19 -13.18
C VAL A 124 3.71 -4.97 -13.26
N ASN A 125 4.12 -3.93 -13.97
CA ASN A 125 3.33 -2.73 -14.19
C ASN A 125 2.07 -3.01 -15.02
N GLU A 126 2.15 -3.85 -16.05
CA GLU A 126 0.98 -4.30 -16.80
C GLU A 126 -0.04 -5.04 -15.92
N ARG A 127 0.44 -5.87 -14.98
CA ARG A 127 -0.44 -6.53 -14.01
C ARG A 127 -1.07 -5.51 -13.07
N ALA A 128 -0.31 -4.51 -12.61
CA ALA A 128 -0.82 -3.44 -11.75
C ALA A 128 -1.92 -2.64 -12.45
N ALA A 129 -1.72 -2.25 -13.71
CA ALA A 129 -2.73 -1.57 -14.50
C ALA A 129 -4.03 -2.40 -14.58
N ARG A 130 -3.92 -3.67 -15.01
CA ARG A 130 -5.08 -4.59 -15.08
C ARG A 130 -5.78 -4.77 -13.73
N TYR A 131 -5.02 -4.91 -12.64
CA TYR A 131 -5.57 -5.05 -11.30
C TYR A 131 -6.42 -3.83 -10.91
N PHE A 132 -5.85 -2.63 -10.99
CA PHE A 132 -6.54 -1.42 -10.59
C PHE A 132 -7.74 -1.09 -11.49
N GLU A 133 -7.64 -1.37 -12.79
CA GLU A 133 -8.77 -1.21 -13.72
C GLU A 133 -9.90 -2.18 -13.41
N LYS A 134 -9.61 -3.49 -13.31
CA LYS A 134 -10.63 -4.52 -13.10
C LYS A 134 -11.26 -4.48 -11.72
N LYS A 135 -10.44 -4.39 -10.66
CA LYS A 135 -10.91 -4.49 -9.26
C LYS A 135 -11.45 -3.17 -8.71
N HIS A 136 -10.94 -2.05 -9.20
CA HIS A 136 -11.27 -0.74 -8.63
C HIS A 136 -11.88 0.24 -9.64
N GLY A 137 -12.03 -0.14 -10.91
CA GLY A 137 -12.60 0.70 -11.95
C GLY A 137 -11.78 1.95 -12.23
N LEU A 138 -10.47 1.91 -11.96
CA LEU A 138 -9.58 3.03 -12.23
C LEU A 138 -9.18 3.05 -13.70
N GLN A 139 -8.99 4.24 -14.24
CA GLN A 139 -8.57 4.46 -15.62
C GLN A 139 -7.11 4.89 -15.64
N MET A 140 -6.26 4.05 -16.24
CA MET A 140 -4.84 4.35 -16.38
C MET A 140 -4.60 5.40 -17.45
N VAL A 141 -4.15 6.60 -17.05
CA VAL A 141 -3.82 7.70 -17.96
C VAL A 141 -2.34 7.69 -18.34
N ALA A 142 -1.48 7.39 -17.37
CA ALA A 142 -0.03 7.30 -17.58
C ALA A 142 0.57 6.30 -16.62
N LEU A 143 1.69 5.70 -17.03
CA LEU A 143 2.46 4.79 -16.18
C LEU A 143 3.95 4.98 -16.46
N GLU A 144 4.75 5.14 -15.40
CA GLU A 144 6.21 5.12 -15.46
C GLU A 144 6.75 4.13 -14.42
N GLY A 145 7.64 3.24 -14.84
CA GLY A 145 8.27 2.22 -14.01
C GLY A 145 9.78 2.38 -13.92
N PHE A 146 10.37 2.06 -12.75
CA PHE A 146 11.82 2.14 -12.55
C PHE A 146 12.56 0.84 -12.84
N GLY A 147 11.85 -0.22 -13.22
CA GLY A 147 12.46 -1.48 -13.62
C GLY A 147 13.18 -2.23 -12.51
N ALA A 148 12.84 -2.01 -11.24
CA ALA A 148 13.46 -2.74 -10.14
C ALA A 148 13.28 -4.24 -10.30
N THR A 149 14.36 -4.98 -10.11
CA THR A 149 14.40 -6.44 -10.31
C THR A 149 14.04 -7.22 -9.05
N ASP A 150 14.16 -6.58 -7.89
CA ASP A 150 13.88 -7.20 -6.59
C ASP A 150 13.46 -6.14 -5.55
N ALA A 151 13.00 -6.62 -4.40
CA ALA A 151 12.53 -5.76 -3.33
C ALA A 151 13.63 -4.87 -2.72
N TYR A 152 14.89 -5.33 -2.74
CA TYR A 152 16.01 -4.55 -2.20
C TYR A 152 16.34 -3.36 -3.11
N ALA A 153 16.25 -3.54 -4.42
CA ALA A 153 16.40 -2.46 -5.40
C ALA A 153 15.32 -1.38 -5.20
N ILE A 154 14.08 -1.78 -4.87
CA ILE A 154 13.00 -0.84 -4.53
C ILE A 154 13.36 0.02 -3.31
N GLY A 155 13.89 -0.59 -2.25
CA GLY A 155 14.26 0.13 -1.03
C GLY A 155 15.40 1.15 -1.21
N LYS A 156 16.14 1.06 -2.31
CA LYS A 156 17.20 2.02 -2.69
C LYS A 156 16.67 3.23 -3.48
N LEU A 157 15.45 3.16 -3.99
CA LEU A 157 14.82 4.32 -4.61
C LEU A 157 14.55 5.39 -3.56
N GLY A 158 14.64 6.64 -3.96
CA GLY A 158 14.35 7.78 -3.08
C GLY A 158 13.13 8.57 -3.55
N PRO A 159 12.60 9.44 -2.72
CA PRO A 159 11.45 10.30 -3.06
C PRO A 159 11.68 11.14 -4.32
N GLN A 160 12.93 11.52 -4.60
CA GLN A 160 13.28 12.28 -5.80
C GLN A 160 12.98 11.52 -7.09
N ASN A 161 13.17 10.18 -7.10
CA ASN A 161 12.80 9.36 -8.25
C ASN A 161 11.32 9.48 -8.59
N ALA A 162 10.43 9.41 -7.59
CA ALA A 162 9.00 9.56 -7.80
C ALA A 162 8.64 10.98 -8.25
N ARG A 163 9.21 12.01 -7.61
CA ARG A 163 8.99 13.42 -7.96
C ARG A 163 9.35 13.71 -9.43
N ASP A 164 10.50 13.23 -9.88
CA ASP A 164 10.97 13.46 -11.26
C ASP A 164 10.11 12.70 -12.28
N ALA A 165 9.63 11.50 -11.92
CA ALA A 165 8.67 10.77 -12.73
C ALA A 165 7.33 11.51 -12.83
N PHE A 166 6.80 12.03 -11.73
CA PHE A 166 5.59 12.86 -11.77
C PHE A 166 5.76 14.03 -12.74
N ALA A 167 6.89 14.76 -12.66
CA ALA A 167 7.15 15.89 -13.53
C ALA A 167 7.18 15.52 -15.03
N ARG A 168 7.62 14.29 -15.37
CA ARG A 168 7.64 13.81 -16.77
C ARG A 168 6.27 13.43 -17.31
N ILE A 169 5.41 12.85 -16.45
CA ILE A 169 4.12 12.28 -16.90
C ILE A 169 2.92 13.14 -16.55
N ASP A 170 3.11 14.23 -15.79
CA ASP A 170 2.00 15.09 -15.36
C ASP A 170 1.29 15.74 -16.55
N ARG A 171 -0.05 15.67 -16.52
CA ARG A 171 -0.94 16.28 -17.49
C ARG A 171 -2.33 16.51 -16.89
N PRO A 172 -3.13 17.42 -17.49
CA PRO A 172 -4.41 17.86 -16.91
C PRO A 172 -5.41 16.73 -16.64
N GLU A 173 -5.39 15.66 -17.43
CA GLU A 173 -6.33 14.54 -17.32
C GLU A 173 -6.12 13.69 -16.06
N ILE A 174 -4.93 13.75 -15.46
CA ILE A 174 -4.61 12.98 -14.25
C ILE A 174 -5.29 13.62 -13.05
N GLU A 175 -6.08 12.83 -12.34
CA GLU A 175 -6.76 13.25 -11.10
C GLU A 175 -5.96 12.94 -9.85
N VAL A 176 -5.14 11.87 -9.89
CA VAL A 176 -4.34 11.41 -8.75
C VAL A 176 -3.09 10.67 -9.23
N PHE A 177 -1.98 10.88 -8.55
CA PHE A 177 -0.79 10.04 -8.70
C PHE A 177 -0.85 8.86 -7.72
N VAL A 178 -0.51 7.67 -8.20
CA VAL A 178 -0.46 6.44 -7.41
C VAL A 178 0.97 5.90 -7.41
N VAL A 179 1.52 5.65 -6.22
CA VAL A 179 2.86 5.05 -6.06
C VAL A 179 2.72 3.71 -5.35
N PRO A 180 2.55 2.61 -6.10
CA PRO A 180 2.50 1.27 -5.51
C PRO A 180 3.90 0.81 -5.07
N GLY A 181 3.94 -0.13 -4.11
CA GLY A 181 5.19 -0.72 -3.63
C GLY A 181 5.56 -0.29 -2.21
N GLY A 182 5.19 -1.12 -1.22
CA GLY A 182 5.42 -0.82 0.20
C GLY A 182 6.90 -0.74 0.63
N ASN A 183 7.84 -1.18 -0.23
CA ASN A 183 9.27 -0.99 0.04
C ASN A 183 9.85 0.30 -0.57
N PHE A 184 9.05 1.07 -1.29
CA PHE A 184 9.46 2.38 -1.81
C PHE A 184 9.24 3.45 -0.72
N PRO A 185 10.30 4.10 -0.19
CA PRO A 185 10.19 5.07 0.89
C PRO A 185 9.59 6.39 0.37
N THR A 186 8.32 6.63 0.61
CA THR A 186 7.57 7.71 -0.04
C THR A 186 6.69 8.53 0.90
N MET A 187 6.24 7.98 2.02
CA MET A 187 5.18 8.57 2.84
C MET A 187 5.50 9.98 3.33
N SER A 188 6.73 10.24 3.74
CA SER A 188 7.15 11.57 4.25
C SER A 188 7.16 12.68 3.18
N SER A 189 7.11 12.33 1.90
CA SER A 189 7.19 13.28 0.80
C SER A 189 5.84 13.61 0.16
N VAL A 190 4.79 12.85 0.49
CA VAL A 190 3.46 12.96 -0.13
C VAL A 190 2.91 14.39 -0.05
N ALA A 191 2.92 15.02 1.11
CA ALA A 191 2.40 16.38 1.27
C ALA A 191 3.18 17.43 0.46
N ALA A 192 4.48 17.23 0.26
CA ALA A 192 5.28 18.12 -0.58
C ALA A 192 4.93 17.97 -2.06
N TRP A 193 4.76 16.74 -2.53
CA TRP A 193 4.36 16.45 -3.91
C TRP A 193 2.97 16.99 -4.22
N GLU A 194 2.00 16.81 -3.33
CA GLU A 194 0.65 17.36 -3.51
C GLU A 194 0.65 18.90 -3.61
N ARG A 195 1.51 19.58 -2.83
CA ARG A 195 1.68 21.04 -2.95
C ARG A 195 2.30 21.45 -4.28
N GLU A 196 3.27 20.68 -4.79
CA GLU A 196 3.97 20.96 -6.04
C GLU A 196 3.06 20.72 -7.26
N PHE A 197 2.48 19.52 -7.35
CA PHE A 197 1.72 19.10 -8.54
C PHE A 197 0.23 19.48 -8.49
N LYS A 198 -0.26 20.01 -7.36
CA LYS A 198 -1.67 20.38 -7.15
C LYS A 198 -2.65 19.20 -7.37
N LYS A 199 -2.19 17.98 -7.17
CA LYS A 199 -2.97 16.75 -7.30
C LYS A 199 -2.76 15.86 -6.08
N PRO A 200 -3.77 15.10 -5.65
CA PRO A 200 -3.59 14.09 -4.62
C PRO A 200 -2.54 13.06 -5.02
N VAL A 201 -1.85 12.53 -4.03
CA VAL A 201 -0.90 11.41 -4.18
C VAL A 201 -1.29 10.29 -3.22
N VAL A 202 -1.42 9.08 -3.74
CA VAL A 202 -1.70 7.88 -2.96
C VAL A 202 -0.50 6.94 -3.03
N THR A 203 0.13 6.68 -1.88
CA THR A 203 1.21 5.71 -1.76
C THR A 203 0.76 4.47 -0.99
N THR A 204 1.44 3.34 -1.18
CA THR A 204 1.03 2.06 -0.59
C THR A 204 0.89 2.11 0.94
N ASN A 205 1.91 2.60 1.65
CA ASN A 205 1.88 2.56 3.11
C ASN A 205 0.91 3.61 3.68
N GLN A 206 0.86 4.81 3.06
CA GLN A 206 -0.13 5.83 3.40
C GLN A 206 -1.57 5.31 3.26
N ALA A 207 -1.90 4.63 2.14
CA ALA A 207 -3.22 4.05 1.91
C ALA A 207 -3.54 2.93 2.91
N SER A 208 -2.55 2.11 3.26
CA SER A 208 -2.68 1.07 4.27
C SER A 208 -3.00 1.66 5.65
N PHE A 209 -2.34 2.75 6.02
CA PHE A 209 -2.63 3.44 7.29
C PHE A 209 -3.97 4.19 7.27
N TRP A 210 -4.36 4.76 6.12
CA TRP A 210 -5.71 5.29 5.96
C TRP A 210 -6.77 4.20 6.20
N ALA A 211 -6.60 3.02 5.60
CA ALA A 211 -7.53 1.91 5.77
C ALA A 211 -7.60 1.44 7.23
N MET A 212 -6.45 1.40 7.93
CA MET A 212 -6.37 1.11 9.36
C MET A 212 -7.14 2.15 10.19
N LEU A 213 -6.89 3.43 9.98
CA LEU A 213 -7.57 4.51 10.70
C LEU A 213 -9.09 4.45 10.48
N ARG A 214 -9.53 4.12 9.25
CA ARG A 214 -10.94 3.92 8.92
C ARG A 214 -11.55 2.71 9.65
N ALA A 215 -10.85 1.57 9.65
CA ALA A 215 -11.27 0.36 10.37
C ALA A 215 -11.40 0.62 11.88
N PHE A 216 -10.50 1.41 12.43
CA PHE A 216 -10.51 1.82 13.82
C PHE A 216 -11.55 2.91 14.14
N LYS A 217 -12.26 3.42 13.14
CA LYS A 217 -13.18 4.57 13.28
C LYS A 217 -12.49 5.77 13.96
N SER A 218 -11.20 5.94 13.68
CA SER A 218 -10.42 7.03 14.25
C SER A 218 -10.83 8.38 13.65
N ALA A 219 -10.80 9.41 14.48
CA ALA A 219 -10.94 10.80 14.05
C ALA A 219 -9.60 11.50 13.79
N ASP A 220 -8.47 10.81 14.04
CA ASP A 220 -7.15 11.40 13.89
C ASP A 220 -6.87 11.81 12.44
N ARG A 221 -6.26 12.97 12.30
CA ARG A 221 -5.84 13.54 11.02
C ARG A 221 -4.33 13.72 11.03
N LEU A 222 -3.70 13.34 9.93
CA LEU A 222 -2.24 13.37 9.78
C LEU A 222 -1.85 14.26 8.58
N PRO A 223 -1.91 15.60 8.72
CA PRO A 223 -1.77 16.53 7.59
C PRO A 223 -0.38 16.51 6.95
N GLY A 224 0.65 16.05 7.66
CA GLY A 224 2.01 15.93 7.11
C GLY A 224 2.16 14.85 6.03
N PHE A 225 1.16 13.97 5.88
CA PHE A 225 1.22 12.80 5.00
C PHE A 225 0.20 12.87 3.84
N GLY A 226 -0.10 14.08 3.37
CA GLY A 226 -0.96 14.32 2.23
C GLY A 226 -2.46 14.29 2.54
N ARG A 227 -3.23 14.62 1.52
CA ARG A 227 -4.67 14.83 1.59
C ARG A 227 -5.43 13.63 2.14
N LEU A 228 -5.06 12.42 1.72
CA LEU A 228 -5.72 11.19 2.16
C LEU A 228 -5.74 11.03 3.69
N LEU A 229 -4.61 11.28 4.36
CA LEU A 229 -4.51 11.18 5.82
C LEU A 229 -4.89 12.49 6.53
N ALA A 230 -4.84 13.63 5.85
CA ALA A 230 -5.29 14.92 6.37
C ALA A 230 -6.82 15.04 6.44
N GLU A 231 -7.53 14.58 5.40
CA GLU A 231 -8.99 14.67 5.30
C GLU A 231 -9.69 13.40 5.81
N LEU A 232 -9.01 12.26 5.73
CA LEU A 232 -9.50 10.92 6.09
C LEU A 232 -10.87 10.63 5.44
N PRO A 233 -10.99 10.71 4.10
CA PRO A 233 -12.25 10.52 3.42
C PRO A 233 -12.84 9.15 3.70
N ALA A 234 -14.18 9.05 3.71
CA ALA A 234 -14.86 7.78 3.84
C ALA A 234 -14.62 6.94 2.59
N GLY A 235 -14.23 5.67 2.78
CA GLY A 235 -14.18 4.71 1.69
C GLY A 235 -15.59 4.41 1.16
N ALA A 236 -15.69 3.95 -0.09
CA ALA A 236 -16.91 3.33 -0.58
C ALA A 236 -17.25 2.12 0.31
N SER A 237 -18.48 2.06 0.75
CA SER A 237 -19.07 0.96 1.56
C SER A 237 -19.16 -0.32 0.74
#